data_1d81791d356d72c651e241173c17db50
#
_entry.id   1d81791d356d72c651e241173c17db50
#
_cell.length_a   1.000
_cell.length_b   1.000
_cell.length_c   1.000
_cell.angle_alpha   90.00
_cell.angle_beta   90.00
_cell.angle_gamma   90.00
#
_symmetry.space_group_name_H-M   'P 1'
#
loop_
_entity.id
_entity.type
_entity.pdbx_description
1 polymer ?
#
loop_
_entity_poly.entity_id
_entity_poly.type
_entity_poly.pdbx_seq_one_letter_code
_entity_poly.pdbx_strand_id
1 'polypeptide(L)'
;MTVKFAANETEKDVTVNLTVSTTEEVATKSYTVTLTHKGKAADGEDTFLIDDTKSSWSAANHKTYKDGFELERNGAKFGFYQYNNPSTAPVEPTDLLKLYKNSALVITPPTGKKVTKVVLKCAEKKYCVDVTVGTTDVKANTDDAKNPYVQWEGSLDEFAAIATSGQIRITEITVVFK
;
A
#
# COMPACT_ATOMS: atom_id res chain seq x y z
N MET A 1 3.27 15.65 -34.07
CA MET A 1 4.08 16.41 -33.08
C MET A 1 4.37 15.46 -31.92
N THR A 2 5.65 15.33 -31.55
CA THR A 2 6.05 14.48 -30.41
C THR A 2 6.64 15.37 -29.35
N VAL A 3 6.12 15.30 -28.12
CA VAL A 3 6.64 16.03 -26.96
C VAL A 3 7.38 15.05 -26.10
N LYS A 4 8.66 15.31 -25.80
CA LYS A 4 9.49 14.50 -24.90
C LYS A 4 9.79 15.32 -23.67
N PHE A 5 9.64 14.69 -22.50
CA PHE A 5 10.03 15.26 -21.21
C PHE A 5 11.28 14.55 -20.69
N ALA A 6 12.14 15.30 -20.03
CA ALA A 6 13.18 14.72 -19.19
C ALA A 6 12.53 14.06 -17.97
N ALA A 7 13.24 13.15 -17.30
CA ALA A 7 12.74 12.55 -16.07
C ALA A 7 12.41 13.64 -15.02
N ASN A 8 11.31 13.47 -14.31
CA ASN A 8 10.97 14.36 -13.19
C ASN A 8 11.69 13.84 -11.94
N GLU A 9 12.81 14.45 -11.62
CA GLU A 9 13.63 14.10 -10.45
C GLU A 9 13.12 14.73 -9.14
N THR A 10 12.03 15.50 -9.21
CA THR A 10 11.39 16.07 -8.02
C THR A 10 10.40 15.11 -7.41
N GLU A 11 10.13 15.22 -6.11
CA GLU A 11 9.13 14.41 -5.42
C GLU A 11 7.69 14.85 -5.71
N LYS A 12 7.53 15.97 -6.43
CA LYS A 12 6.20 16.54 -6.75
C LYS A 12 5.84 16.27 -8.20
N ASP A 13 4.57 15.98 -8.41
CA ASP A 13 4.01 15.93 -9.75
C ASP A 13 4.11 17.32 -10.42
N VAL A 14 4.52 17.32 -11.68
CA VAL A 14 4.55 18.54 -12.51
C VAL A 14 3.44 18.44 -13.54
N THR A 15 2.54 19.39 -13.51
CA THR A 15 1.46 19.47 -14.50
C THR A 15 1.78 20.56 -15.53
N VAL A 16 1.74 20.18 -16.80
CA VAL A 16 1.97 21.08 -17.93
C VAL A 16 0.73 21.09 -18.81
N ASN A 17 0.24 22.29 -19.08
CA ASN A 17 -0.82 22.51 -20.06
C ASN A 17 -0.21 22.83 -21.41
N LEU A 18 -0.40 21.95 -22.38
CA LEU A 18 0.01 22.16 -23.75
C LEU A 18 -1.19 22.69 -24.57
N THR A 19 -1.10 23.91 -25.05
CA THR A 19 -2.12 24.46 -25.93
C THR A 19 -1.62 24.39 -27.37
N VAL A 20 -2.38 23.70 -28.21
CA VAL A 20 -2.13 23.64 -29.65
C VAL A 20 -3.18 24.49 -30.34
N SER A 21 -2.75 25.50 -31.06
CA SER A 21 -3.62 26.38 -31.85
C SER A 21 -3.34 26.21 -33.33
N THR A 22 -4.39 26.13 -34.12
CA THR A 22 -4.33 26.21 -35.58
C THR A 22 -5.01 27.53 -35.97
N THR A 23 -4.35 28.30 -36.81
CA THR A 23 -4.95 29.53 -37.39
C THR A 23 -5.27 29.24 -38.84
N GLU A 24 -6.54 29.24 -39.15
CA GLU A 24 -7.03 29.23 -40.53
C GLU A 24 -7.59 30.64 -40.85
N GLU A 25 -7.69 31.00 -42.11
CA GLU A 25 -8.14 32.33 -42.53
C GLU A 25 -9.51 32.72 -41.97
N VAL A 26 -10.31 31.77 -41.51
CA VAL A 26 -11.70 32.01 -41.07
C VAL A 26 -11.91 31.71 -39.58
N ALA A 27 -11.06 30.89 -38.93
CA ALA A 27 -11.23 30.55 -37.51
C ALA A 27 -9.95 30.04 -36.88
N THR A 28 -9.71 30.45 -35.63
CA THR A 28 -8.67 29.88 -34.76
C THR A 28 -9.29 28.80 -33.86
N LYS A 29 -8.79 27.57 -33.93
CA LYS A 29 -9.14 26.52 -32.99
C LYS A 29 -7.98 26.26 -32.09
N SER A 30 -8.21 26.18 -30.79
CA SER A 30 -7.20 25.78 -29.82
C SER A 30 -7.69 24.60 -28.99
N TYR A 31 -6.77 23.68 -28.72
CA TYR A 31 -6.99 22.51 -27.87
C TYR A 31 -5.94 22.53 -26.76
N THR A 32 -6.38 22.41 -25.54
CA THR A 32 -5.48 22.29 -24.39
C THR A 32 -5.43 20.84 -23.94
N VAL A 33 -4.24 20.29 -23.87
CA VAL A 33 -3.98 18.99 -23.30
C VAL A 33 -3.19 19.16 -22.01
N THR A 34 -3.75 18.66 -20.93
CA THR A 34 -3.09 18.65 -19.63
C THR A 34 -2.29 17.35 -19.50
N LEU A 35 -1.00 17.49 -19.29
CA LEU A 35 -0.08 16.37 -19.08
C LEU A 35 0.46 16.44 -17.65
N THR A 36 0.33 15.35 -16.91
CA THR A 36 0.92 15.24 -15.57
C THR A 36 2.14 14.33 -15.65
N HIS A 37 3.32 14.90 -15.36
CA HIS A 37 4.55 14.17 -15.22
C HIS A 37 4.74 13.83 -13.74
N LYS A 38 4.60 12.56 -13.40
CA LYS A 38 4.70 12.08 -12.03
C LYS A 38 6.06 12.39 -11.43
N GLY A 39 6.05 12.83 -10.19
CA GLY A 39 7.26 13.02 -9.40
C GLY A 39 7.93 11.69 -9.08
N LYS A 40 9.22 11.75 -8.77
CA LYS A 40 9.95 10.62 -8.20
C LYS A 40 9.38 10.32 -6.82
N ALA A 41 9.13 9.05 -6.53
CA ALA A 41 8.70 8.66 -5.20
C ALA A 41 9.78 9.03 -4.16
N ALA A 42 9.38 9.72 -3.10
CA ALA A 42 10.27 10.09 -2.01
C ALA A 42 10.87 8.84 -1.34
N ASP A 43 12.14 8.93 -0.95
CA ASP A 43 12.71 7.98 0.00
C ASP A 43 12.15 8.33 1.37
N GLY A 44 11.48 7.39 2.02
CA GLY A 44 10.92 7.72 3.31
C GLY A 44 10.17 6.58 3.98
N GLU A 45 9.79 6.92 5.18
CA GLU A 45 8.89 6.12 5.98
C GLU A 45 7.47 6.63 5.76
N ASP A 46 6.56 5.75 5.40
CA ASP A 46 5.13 6.01 5.39
C ASP A 46 4.47 5.23 6.52
N THR A 47 3.76 5.97 7.36
CA THR A 47 3.00 5.41 8.49
C THR A 47 1.53 5.72 8.29
N PHE A 48 0.68 4.72 8.42
CA PHE A 48 -0.75 4.95 8.45
C PHE A 48 -1.42 4.16 9.58
N LEU A 49 -2.37 4.80 10.19
CA LEU A 49 -3.28 4.18 11.14
C LEU A 49 -4.37 3.44 10.36
N ILE A 50 -4.85 2.35 10.90
CA ILE A 50 -5.95 1.62 10.30
C ILE A 50 -7.22 2.49 10.24
N ASP A 51 -7.41 3.38 11.20
CA ASP A 51 -8.52 4.34 11.21
C ASP A 51 -8.48 5.30 10.02
N ASP A 52 -7.30 5.72 9.57
CA ASP A 52 -7.17 6.61 8.41
C ASP A 52 -7.64 5.93 7.12
N THR A 53 -7.56 4.62 7.06
CA THR A 53 -7.95 3.81 5.92
C THR A 53 -9.38 3.31 6.01
N LYS A 54 -10.02 3.41 7.17
CA LYS A 54 -11.35 2.89 7.45
C LYS A 54 -12.43 3.40 6.47
N SER A 55 -12.37 4.66 6.08
CA SER A 55 -13.29 5.24 5.08
C SER A 55 -13.11 4.64 3.68
N SER A 56 -11.89 4.20 3.35
CA SER A 56 -11.57 3.52 2.09
C SER A 56 -12.06 2.07 2.07
N TRP A 57 -12.40 1.52 3.23
CA TRP A 57 -12.87 0.17 3.46
C TRP A 57 -14.40 0.12 3.40
N SER A 58 -14.98 0.76 2.41
CA SER A 58 -16.43 0.77 2.26
C SER A 58 -16.98 -0.64 1.99
N ALA A 59 -18.22 -0.87 2.36
CA ALA A 59 -18.91 -2.14 2.09
C ALA A 59 -18.88 -2.52 0.61
N ALA A 60 -18.75 -1.56 -0.30
CA ALA A 60 -18.60 -1.81 -1.74
C ALA A 60 -17.28 -2.51 -2.08
N ASN A 61 -16.19 -2.19 -1.39
CA ASN A 61 -14.88 -2.78 -1.60
C ASN A 61 -14.73 -4.14 -0.90
N HIS A 62 -15.65 -4.46 0.03
CA HIS A 62 -15.62 -5.69 0.81
C HIS A 62 -16.56 -6.77 0.28
N LYS A 63 -17.21 -6.55 -0.84
CA LYS A 63 -18.22 -7.48 -1.38
C LYS A 63 -17.69 -8.87 -1.71
N THR A 64 -16.40 -9.01 -1.89
CA THR A 64 -15.76 -10.28 -2.21
C THR A 64 -14.52 -10.48 -1.34
N TYR A 65 -14.75 -10.77 -0.07
CA TYR A 65 -13.65 -11.13 0.85
C TYR A 65 -12.77 -12.28 0.33
N LYS A 66 -13.28 -13.09 -0.57
CA LYS A 66 -12.52 -14.17 -1.18
C LYS A 66 -11.39 -13.66 -2.06
N ASP A 67 -11.61 -12.54 -2.75
CA ASP A 67 -10.64 -11.96 -3.68
C ASP A 67 -9.75 -10.90 -3.01
N GLY A 68 -10.07 -10.54 -1.76
CA GLY A 68 -9.37 -9.50 -1.03
C GLY A 68 -9.79 -8.08 -1.46
N PHE A 69 -9.04 -7.10 -1.07
CA PHE A 69 -9.18 -5.72 -1.53
C PHE A 69 -7.83 -5.00 -1.50
N GLU A 70 -7.76 -3.88 -2.20
CA GLU A 70 -6.57 -3.07 -2.33
C GLU A 70 -6.85 -1.61 -1.94
N LEU A 71 -5.85 -0.99 -1.35
CA LEU A 71 -5.79 0.45 -1.06
C LEU A 71 -4.55 1.02 -1.71
N GLU A 72 -4.65 2.24 -2.21
CA GLU A 72 -3.52 2.97 -2.73
C GLU A 72 -3.25 4.20 -1.86
N ARG A 73 -1.98 4.38 -1.43
CA ARG A 73 -1.55 5.51 -0.63
C ARG A 73 -0.13 5.89 -1.01
N ASN A 74 0.09 7.17 -1.29
CA ASN A 74 1.41 7.74 -1.63
C ASN A 74 2.13 6.96 -2.75
N GLY A 75 1.37 6.46 -3.73
CA GLY A 75 1.88 5.65 -4.82
C GLY A 75 2.22 4.20 -4.48
N ALA A 76 2.09 3.80 -3.22
CA ALA A 76 2.18 2.40 -2.80
C ALA A 76 0.80 1.76 -2.79
N LYS A 77 0.74 0.45 -3.10
CA LYS A 77 -0.47 -0.34 -3.03
C LYS A 77 -0.41 -1.30 -1.86
N PHE A 78 -1.47 -1.35 -1.08
CA PHE A 78 -1.66 -2.27 0.04
C PHE A 78 -2.78 -3.23 -0.32
N GLY A 79 -2.45 -4.50 -0.47
CA GLY A 79 -3.40 -5.55 -0.79
C GLY A 79 -3.63 -6.46 0.43
N PHE A 80 -4.88 -6.86 0.62
CA PHE A 80 -5.30 -7.74 1.71
C PHE A 80 -6.04 -8.91 1.09
N TYR A 81 -5.44 -10.10 1.12
CA TYR A 81 -5.90 -11.24 0.37
C TYR A 81 -6.13 -12.46 1.25
N GLN A 82 -7.14 -13.22 0.87
CA GLN A 82 -7.33 -14.54 1.39
C GLN A 82 -6.29 -15.48 0.75
N TYR A 83 -5.42 -16.02 1.59
CA TYR A 83 -4.41 -16.97 1.16
C TYR A 83 -4.65 -18.30 1.84
N ASN A 84 -4.97 -19.35 1.07
CA ASN A 84 -5.23 -20.71 1.60
C ASN A 84 -6.24 -20.77 2.78
N ASN A 85 -7.24 -19.88 2.78
CA ASN A 85 -8.30 -19.87 3.78
C ASN A 85 -9.66 -19.70 3.12
N PRO A 86 -10.28 -20.76 2.63
CA PRO A 86 -11.53 -20.67 1.87
C PRO A 86 -12.75 -20.30 2.72
N SER A 87 -12.63 -20.34 4.04
CA SER A 87 -13.77 -20.24 4.96
C SER A 87 -13.90 -18.87 5.63
N THR A 88 -12.87 -18.02 5.59
CA THR A 88 -12.81 -16.79 6.38
C THR A 88 -12.40 -15.62 5.52
N ALA A 89 -13.02 -14.47 5.72
CA ALA A 89 -12.58 -13.23 5.09
C ALA A 89 -11.10 -12.94 5.40
N PRO A 90 -10.31 -12.42 4.44
CA PRO A 90 -8.91 -12.08 4.67
C PRO A 90 -8.77 -10.98 5.73
N VAL A 91 -9.73 -10.10 5.79
CA VAL A 91 -9.74 -8.89 6.61
C VAL A 91 -11.13 -8.64 7.14
N GLU A 92 -11.23 -8.20 8.35
CA GLU A 92 -12.47 -7.66 8.92
C GLU A 92 -12.26 -6.16 9.20
N PRO A 93 -12.97 -5.28 8.50
CA PRO A 93 -12.87 -3.84 8.68
C PRO A 93 -13.68 -3.42 9.91
N THR A 94 -13.03 -3.40 11.04
CA THR A 94 -13.53 -2.81 12.28
C THR A 94 -12.62 -1.66 12.68
N ASP A 95 -12.47 -1.37 13.94
CA ASP A 95 -11.48 -0.41 14.45
C ASP A 95 -10.03 -0.91 14.28
N LEU A 96 -9.86 -2.14 13.81
CA LEU A 96 -8.60 -2.84 13.61
C LEU A 96 -8.64 -3.55 12.26
N LEU A 97 -7.46 -3.73 11.68
CA LEU A 97 -7.26 -4.66 10.59
C LEU A 97 -7.08 -6.07 11.16
N LYS A 98 -8.05 -6.94 10.96
CA LYS A 98 -7.95 -8.35 11.34
C LYS A 98 -7.53 -9.18 10.13
N LEU A 99 -6.28 -9.57 10.10
CA LEU A 99 -5.77 -10.49 9.11
C LEU A 99 -5.84 -11.91 9.70
N TYR A 100 -6.74 -12.71 9.17
CA TYR A 100 -6.99 -14.06 9.68
C TYR A 100 -5.87 -15.02 9.30
N LYS A 101 -5.84 -16.17 9.98
CA LYS A 101 -4.85 -17.22 9.66
C LYS A 101 -4.88 -17.57 8.17
N ASN A 102 -3.70 -17.67 7.57
CA ASN A 102 -3.47 -17.93 6.15
C ASN A 102 -3.98 -16.81 5.21
N SER A 103 -4.26 -15.62 5.72
CA SER A 103 -4.47 -14.43 4.90
C SER A 103 -3.16 -13.65 4.76
N ALA A 104 -3.06 -12.87 3.69
CA ALA A 104 -1.85 -12.13 3.34
C ALA A 104 -2.08 -10.62 3.33
N LEU A 105 -1.10 -9.88 3.84
CA LEU A 105 -0.88 -8.46 3.55
C LEU A 105 0.20 -8.37 2.47
N VAL A 106 -0.11 -7.73 1.36
CA VAL A 106 0.84 -7.47 0.27
C VAL A 106 1.05 -5.97 0.15
N ILE A 107 2.31 -5.54 0.04
CA ILE A 107 2.67 -4.14 -0.15
C ILE A 107 3.52 -4.04 -1.42
N THR A 108 2.96 -3.38 -2.43
CA THR A 108 3.67 -3.04 -3.66
C THR A 108 4.17 -1.60 -3.52
N PRO A 109 5.48 -1.36 -3.57
CA PRO A 109 6.04 -0.03 -3.40
C PRO A 109 5.72 0.87 -4.60
N PRO A 110 5.93 2.19 -4.47
CA PRO A 110 5.92 3.10 -5.61
C PRO A 110 6.92 2.67 -6.68
N THR A 111 6.66 3.03 -7.93
CA THR A 111 7.50 2.67 -9.08
C THR A 111 8.97 3.04 -8.82
N GLY A 112 9.87 2.10 -9.04
CA GLY A 112 11.31 2.27 -8.89
C GLY A 112 11.82 2.17 -7.45
N LYS A 113 10.95 1.87 -6.49
CA LYS A 113 11.30 1.67 -5.07
C LYS A 113 11.20 0.20 -4.67
N LYS A 114 11.82 -0.10 -3.55
CA LYS A 114 11.72 -1.39 -2.86
C LYS A 114 11.18 -1.18 -1.44
N VAL A 115 10.49 -2.17 -0.94
CA VAL A 115 10.14 -2.23 0.48
C VAL A 115 11.38 -2.66 1.25
N THR A 116 11.82 -1.86 2.21
CA THR A 116 13.03 -2.15 2.98
C THR A 116 12.77 -2.40 4.46
N LYS A 117 11.64 -1.93 4.98
CA LYS A 117 11.20 -2.22 6.34
C LYS A 117 9.69 -2.20 6.41
N VAL A 118 9.12 -3.09 7.19
CA VAL A 118 7.70 -3.09 7.55
C VAL A 118 7.57 -3.33 9.04
N VAL A 119 6.78 -2.51 9.71
CA VAL A 119 6.39 -2.72 11.11
C VAL A 119 4.87 -2.81 11.17
N LEU A 120 4.37 -3.89 11.73
CA LEU A 120 2.96 -4.14 11.99
C LEU A 120 2.72 -4.00 13.48
N LYS A 121 2.20 -2.86 13.92
CA LYS A 121 1.84 -2.66 15.32
C LYS A 121 0.54 -3.38 15.63
N CYS A 122 0.54 -4.18 16.66
CA CYS A 122 -0.59 -5.02 17.01
C CYS A 122 -1.41 -4.40 18.15
N ALA A 123 -2.72 -4.67 18.15
CA ALA A 123 -3.63 -4.16 19.16
C ALA A 123 -3.40 -4.78 20.55
N GLU A 124 -3.07 -6.07 20.56
CA GLU A 124 -2.96 -6.86 21.79
C GLU A 124 -1.91 -7.96 21.62
N LYS A 125 -1.19 -8.26 22.71
CA LYS A 125 -0.18 -9.34 22.73
C LYS A 125 -0.69 -10.66 22.18
N LYS A 126 -1.89 -11.10 22.54
CA LYS A 126 -2.47 -12.39 22.11
C LYS A 126 -2.79 -12.47 20.62
N TYR A 127 -2.88 -11.31 19.95
CA TYR A 127 -3.13 -11.18 18.53
C TYR A 127 -1.93 -10.59 17.76
N CYS A 128 -0.76 -10.63 18.37
CA CYS A 128 0.50 -10.35 17.72
C CYS A 128 1.21 -11.67 17.49
N VAL A 129 1.04 -12.21 16.31
CA VAL A 129 1.53 -13.57 15.98
C VAL A 129 2.59 -13.49 14.90
N ASP A 130 3.40 -14.55 14.84
CA ASP A 130 4.42 -14.67 13.79
C ASP A 130 3.79 -14.65 12.40
N VAL A 131 4.48 -14.04 11.47
CA VAL A 131 4.13 -14.02 10.05
C VAL A 131 5.25 -14.63 9.22
N THR A 132 4.91 -15.15 8.05
CA THR A 132 5.90 -15.62 7.08
C THR A 132 6.02 -14.61 5.95
N VAL A 133 7.25 -14.19 5.62
CA VAL A 133 7.59 -13.33 4.49
C VAL A 133 8.47 -14.12 3.53
N GLY A 134 7.94 -14.45 2.36
CA GLY A 134 8.57 -15.43 1.46
C GLY A 134 8.67 -16.79 2.12
N THR A 135 9.90 -17.22 2.44
CA THR A 135 10.20 -18.47 3.16
C THR A 135 10.68 -18.24 4.60
N THR A 136 10.68 -17.00 5.06
CA THR A 136 11.25 -16.61 6.36
C THR A 136 10.15 -16.34 7.37
N ASP A 137 10.24 -17.00 8.53
CA ASP A 137 9.38 -16.69 9.67
C ASP A 137 9.89 -15.43 10.38
N VAL A 138 9.02 -14.45 10.48
CA VAL A 138 9.27 -13.21 11.21
C VAL A 138 8.55 -13.29 12.55
N LYS A 139 9.33 -13.22 13.61
CA LYS A 139 8.82 -13.40 14.97
C LYS A 139 8.11 -12.14 15.48
N ALA A 140 6.99 -12.34 16.15
CA ALA A 140 6.32 -11.30 16.88
C ALA A 140 7.15 -10.89 18.10
N ASN A 141 7.36 -9.58 18.27
CA ASN A 141 7.88 -9.02 19.50
C ASN A 141 6.73 -8.70 20.44
N THR A 142 6.67 -9.40 21.55
CA THR A 142 5.62 -9.28 22.57
C THR A 142 6.19 -9.04 23.97
N ASP A 143 7.43 -8.59 24.07
CA ASP A 143 8.10 -8.31 25.33
C ASP A 143 7.42 -7.14 26.04
N ASP A 144 7.08 -6.08 25.31
CA ASP A 144 6.16 -5.05 25.80
C ASP A 144 4.72 -5.42 25.40
N ALA A 145 3.96 -5.85 26.40
CA ALA A 145 2.56 -6.23 26.18
C ALA A 145 1.64 -5.07 25.77
N LYS A 146 2.06 -3.82 25.97
CA LYS A 146 1.32 -2.62 25.58
C LYS A 146 1.60 -2.19 24.15
N ASN A 147 2.76 -2.57 23.62
CA ASN A 147 3.21 -2.20 22.28
C ASN A 147 3.75 -3.41 21.49
N PRO A 148 2.96 -4.48 21.35
CA PRO A 148 3.42 -5.65 20.59
C PRO A 148 3.47 -5.33 19.09
N TYR A 149 4.46 -5.88 18.40
CA TYR A 149 4.64 -5.64 16.95
C TYR A 149 5.31 -6.81 16.25
N VAL A 150 5.18 -6.83 14.92
CA VAL A 150 5.99 -7.65 14.03
C VAL A 150 6.83 -6.71 13.18
N GLN A 151 8.15 -6.93 13.08
CA GLN A 151 9.04 -6.12 12.27
C GLN A 151 9.82 -7.00 11.30
N TRP A 152 9.84 -6.60 10.05
CA TRP A 152 10.65 -7.15 8.99
C TRP A 152 11.57 -6.07 8.41
N GLU A 153 12.80 -6.46 8.06
CA GLU A 153 13.76 -5.64 7.33
C GLU A 153 14.41 -6.45 6.22
N GLY A 154 14.64 -5.83 5.08
CA GLY A 154 15.19 -6.48 3.91
C GLY A 154 15.17 -5.57 2.68
N SER A 155 15.01 -6.15 1.49
CA SER A 155 14.84 -5.40 0.25
C SER A 155 14.02 -6.25 -0.73
N LEU A 156 12.78 -5.89 -0.95
CA LEU A 156 11.85 -6.60 -1.81
C LEU A 156 11.17 -5.66 -2.80
N ASP A 157 10.97 -6.12 -4.02
CA ASP A 157 10.16 -5.43 -5.03
C ASP A 157 8.66 -5.48 -4.69
N GLU A 158 8.26 -6.48 -3.92
CA GLU A 158 6.95 -6.64 -3.33
C GLU A 158 7.09 -7.37 -1.99
N PHE A 159 6.50 -6.83 -0.95
CA PHE A 159 6.46 -7.46 0.37
C PHE A 159 5.14 -8.22 0.53
N ALA A 160 5.21 -9.46 0.97
CA ALA A 160 4.03 -10.25 1.29
C ALA A 160 4.20 -10.95 2.63
N ALA A 161 3.36 -10.60 3.59
CA ALA A 161 3.32 -11.23 4.91
C ALA A 161 2.08 -12.09 5.06
N ILE A 162 2.26 -13.36 5.42
CA ILE A 162 1.19 -14.33 5.64
C ILE A 162 1.07 -14.61 7.14
N ALA A 163 -0.11 -14.47 7.69
CA ALA A 163 -0.42 -14.81 9.08
C ALA A 163 -0.54 -16.35 9.24
N THR A 164 0.56 -17.05 9.44
CA THR A 164 0.60 -18.51 9.44
C THR A 164 0.21 -19.16 10.77
N SER A 165 0.55 -18.51 11.88
CA SER A 165 0.35 -19.09 13.22
C SER A 165 -1.00 -18.77 13.84
N GLY A 166 -1.69 -17.71 13.39
CA GLY A 166 -2.97 -17.31 13.95
C GLY A 166 -3.55 -16.07 13.30
N GLN A 167 -4.50 -15.41 13.96
CA GLN A 167 -5.02 -14.11 13.57
C GLN A 167 -4.08 -13.02 14.10
N ILE A 168 -3.72 -12.07 13.24
CA ILE A 168 -3.06 -10.83 13.66
C ILE A 168 -4.06 -9.66 13.61
N ARG A 169 -4.01 -8.78 14.62
CA ARG A 169 -4.83 -7.57 14.71
C ARG A 169 -3.93 -6.34 14.68
N ILE A 170 -3.96 -5.63 13.57
CA ILE A 170 -3.03 -4.55 13.27
C ILE A 170 -3.75 -3.22 13.48
N THR A 171 -3.12 -2.29 14.20
CA THR A 171 -3.59 -0.92 14.41
C THR A 171 -2.84 0.09 13.57
N GLU A 172 -1.61 -0.23 13.17
CA GLU A 172 -0.74 0.67 12.43
C GLU A 172 0.21 -0.15 11.56
N ILE A 173 0.45 0.32 10.37
CA ILE A 173 1.47 -0.22 9.45
C ILE A 173 2.45 0.91 9.15
N THR A 174 3.73 0.69 9.44
CA THR A 174 4.82 1.56 9.03
C THR A 174 5.61 0.87 7.94
N VAL A 175 5.87 1.58 6.85
CA VAL A 175 6.63 1.05 5.71
C VAL A 175 7.71 2.03 5.30
N VAL A 176 8.91 1.51 5.03
CA VAL A 176 10.02 2.28 4.48
C VAL A 176 10.27 1.83 3.05
N PHE A 177 10.29 2.80 2.14
CA PHE A 177 10.62 2.61 0.74
C PHE A 177 11.98 3.25 0.40
N LYS A 178 12.80 2.57 -0.39
CA LYS A 178 14.08 3.09 -0.89
C LYS A 178 14.27 2.77 -2.37
#